data_88e642b81ed62636283894f44b0b8500
#
_entry.id   88e642b81ed62636283894f44b0b8500
#
_cell.length_a   1.000
_cell.length_b   1.000
_cell.length_c   1.000
_cell.angle_alpha   90.00
_cell.angle_beta   90.00
_cell.angle_gamma   90.00
#
_symmetry.space_group_name_H-M   'P 1'
#
loop_
_entity.id
_entity.type
_entity.pdbx_description
1 polymer ?
#
loop_
_entity_poly.entity_id
_entity_poly.type
_entity_poly.pdbx_seq_one_letter_code
_entity_poly.pdbx_strand_id
1 'polypeptide(L)'
;LGDVYKRQGQAMFWTNPSVNAQMNALLGYDLVILQYGLNIMQTGVSNYTNYAGQIEKMVAYVRQCFPTAAVLVLGVSDRSVKTDAGFEPMDAIPHMLGYQRGAAENTGAAFWPTCDAMRSLGGMEQFVANGWAGKDYTHINYAGGRRVAWSLVDAINAGAYEAHAAAEAARIRRQAEQAVLDSLRRRRIERDLIPGIPPETLNAPLK
;
A
#
# COMPACT_ATOMS: atom_id res chain seq x y z
N LEU A 1 -17.17 -10.72 -4.56
CA LEU A 1 -17.31 -11.39 -3.25
C LEU A 1 -15.98 -11.45 -2.56
N GLY A 2 -15.88 -10.97 -1.31
CA GLY A 2 -14.67 -11.04 -0.50
C GLY A 2 -14.81 -12.08 0.59
N ASP A 3 -13.74 -12.84 0.83
CA ASP A 3 -13.68 -13.80 1.94
C ASP A 3 -12.89 -13.22 3.10
N VAL A 4 -13.38 -13.42 4.33
CA VAL A 4 -12.74 -12.94 5.56
C VAL A 4 -12.30 -14.12 6.40
N TYR A 5 -10.99 -14.34 6.45
CA TYR A 5 -10.36 -15.34 7.31
C TYR A 5 -9.91 -14.68 8.62
N LYS A 6 -10.70 -14.81 9.68
CA LYS A 6 -10.40 -14.25 11.00
C LYS A 6 -9.28 -15.07 11.68
N ARG A 7 -9.57 -15.76 12.76
CA ARG A 7 -8.58 -16.57 13.49
C ARG A 7 -7.97 -17.70 12.66
N GLN A 8 -8.71 -18.22 11.69
CA GLN A 8 -8.25 -19.24 10.74
C GLN A 8 -7.20 -18.71 9.74
N GLY A 9 -7.08 -17.40 9.58
CA GLY A 9 -6.05 -16.80 8.71
C GLY A 9 -4.63 -17.24 9.08
N GLN A 10 -4.34 -17.46 10.37
CA GLN A 10 -3.03 -18.01 10.78
C GLN A 10 -2.84 -19.45 10.32
N ALA A 11 -3.89 -20.27 10.34
CA ALA A 11 -3.81 -21.67 9.88
C ALA A 11 -3.51 -21.75 8.38
N MET A 12 -3.90 -20.75 7.59
CA MET A 12 -3.59 -20.68 6.18
C MET A 12 -2.07 -20.73 5.91
N PHE A 13 -1.26 -20.09 6.76
CA PHE A 13 0.20 -20.05 6.61
C PHE A 13 0.89 -21.39 6.94
N TRP A 14 0.18 -22.36 7.53
CA TRP A 14 0.67 -23.71 7.75
C TRP A 14 0.32 -24.68 6.63
N THR A 15 -0.55 -24.26 5.73
CA THR A 15 -0.96 -25.04 4.56
C THR A 15 0.11 -24.93 3.48
N ASN A 16 0.32 -26.00 2.72
CA ASN A 16 1.23 -25.96 1.57
C ASN A 16 0.75 -24.88 0.57
N PRO A 17 1.62 -23.95 0.15
CA PRO A 17 1.25 -22.86 -0.77
C PRO A 17 0.55 -23.36 -2.05
N SER A 18 0.93 -24.52 -2.57
CA SER A 18 0.33 -25.09 -3.79
C SER A 18 -1.15 -25.41 -3.64
N VAL A 19 -1.61 -25.75 -2.44
CA VAL A 19 -3.05 -26.01 -2.16
C VAL A 19 -3.83 -24.69 -2.24
N ASN A 20 -3.31 -23.65 -1.61
CA ASN A 20 -3.95 -22.32 -1.67
C ASN A 20 -3.87 -21.71 -3.09
N ALA A 21 -2.81 -21.97 -3.83
CA ALA A 21 -2.71 -21.54 -5.23
C ALA A 21 -3.77 -22.20 -6.13
N GLN A 22 -4.09 -23.48 -5.90
CA GLN A 22 -5.19 -24.16 -6.61
C GLN A 22 -6.55 -23.53 -6.27
N MET A 23 -6.79 -23.17 -5.02
CA MET A 23 -8.01 -22.44 -4.63
C MET A 23 -8.06 -21.05 -5.29
N ASN A 24 -6.95 -20.35 -5.36
CA ASN A 24 -6.88 -19.05 -6.04
C ASN A 24 -7.21 -19.16 -7.54
N ALA A 25 -6.81 -20.22 -8.20
CA ALA A 25 -7.14 -20.45 -9.61
C ALA A 25 -8.68 -20.52 -9.84
N LEU A 26 -9.44 -20.88 -8.81
CA LEU A 26 -10.91 -20.93 -8.86
C LEU A 26 -11.55 -19.59 -8.49
N LEU A 27 -10.96 -18.85 -7.54
CA LEU A 27 -11.55 -17.66 -6.92
C LEU A 27 -11.04 -16.36 -7.53
N GLY A 28 -9.82 -16.32 -8.07
CA GLY A 28 -9.26 -15.18 -8.79
C GLY A 28 -9.15 -13.89 -7.96
N TYR A 29 -8.48 -13.94 -6.80
CA TYR A 29 -8.31 -12.74 -5.98
C TYR A 29 -7.36 -11.73 -6.63
N ASP A 30 -7.78 -10.46 -6.67
CA ASP A 30 -6.98 -9.33 -7.13
C ASP A 30 -6.23 -8.63 -5.98
N LEU A 31 -6.73 -8.77 -4.75
CA LEU A 31 -6.17 -8.12 -3.57
C LEU A 31 -6.26 -9.04 -2.35
N VAL A 32 -5.14 -9.18 -1.64
CA VAL A 32 -5.08 -9.83 -0.32
C VAL A 32 -4.73 -8.77 0.73
N ILE A 33 -5.60 -8.65 1.75
CA ILE A 33 -5.42 -7.71 2.86
C ILE A 33 -4.96 -8.47 4.10
N LEU A 34 -3.82 -8.07 4.67
CA LEU A 34 -3.28 -8.59 5.91
C LEU A 34 -3.53 -7.60 7.05
N GLN A 35 -4.36 -7.98 8.02
CA GLN A 35 -4.70 -7.16 9.18
C GLN A 35 -4.39 -7.91 10.47
N TYR A 36 -3.22 -7.66 11.05
CA TYR A 36 -2.71 -8.31 12.24
C TYR A 36 -2.01 -7.31 13.17
N GLY A 37 -1.69 -7.72 14.39
CA GLY A 37 -0.81 -6.99 15.30
C GLY A 37 -1.47 -6.42 16.55
N LEU A 38 -2.78 -6.11 16.52
CA LEU A 38 -3.46 -5.46 17.64
C LEU A 38 -3.33 -6.24 18.96
N ASN A 39 -3.39 -7.57 18.89
CA ASN A 39 -3.38 -8.44 20.07
C ASN A 39 -2.00 -8.69 20.67
N ILE A 40 -0.93 -8.31 19.99
CA ILE A 40 0.44 -8.48 20.49
C ILE A 40 1.05 -7.20 21.05
N MET A 41 0.38 -6.07 20.85
CA MET A 41 0.82 -4.81 21.43
C MET A 41 0.64 -4.79 22.94
N GLN A 42 1.66 -4.30 23.64
CA GLN A 42 1.66 -4.11 25.08
C GLN A 42 2.23 -2.74 25.41
N THR A 43 1.66 -2.08 26.42
CA THR A 43 2.17 -0.80 26.93
C THR A 43 3.64 -0.92 27.32
N GLY A 44 4.46 0.07 26.97
CA GLY A 44 5.89 0.10 27.23
C GLY A 44 6.74 -0.75 26.28
N VAL A 45 6.14 -1.47 25.33
CA VAL A 45 6.87 -2.24 24.32
C VAL A 45 7.08 -1.41 23.06
N SER A 46 8.35 -1.24 22.67
CA SER A 46 8.76 -0.47 21.49
C SER A 46 9.43 -1.31 20.40
N ASN A 47 9.83 -2.55 20.69
CA ASN A 47 10.54 -3.41 19.74
C ASN A 47 9.63 -4.54 19.24
N TYR A 48 9.35 -4.50 17.92
CA TYR A 48 8.52 -5.48 17.21
C TYR A 48 9.27 -6.14 16.03
N THR A 49 10.61 -6.22 16.10
CA THR A 49 11.45 -6.79 15.02
C THR A 49 11.03 -8.21 14.65
N ASN A 50 10.80 -9.09 15.63
CA ASN A 50 10.36 -10.46 15.37
C ASN A 50 9.00 -10.50 14.66
N TYR A 51 8.11 -9.59 15.02
CA TYR A 51 6.80 -9.49 14.40
C TYR A 51 6.88 -8.95 12.96
N ALA A 52 7.74 -7.97 12.70
CA ALA A 52 8.00 -7.48 11.34
C ALA A 52 8.48 -8.63 10.44
N GLY A 53 9.43 -9.44 10.90
CA GLY A 53 9.88 -10.62 10.18
C GLY A 53 8.78 -11.68 9.95
N GLN A 54 7.78 -11.76 10.82
CA GLN A 54 6.60 -12.60 10.57
C GLN A 54 5.70 -12.03 9.48
N ILE A 55 5.47 -10.71 9.44
CA ILE A 55 4.73 -10.06 8.36
C ILE A 55 5.42 -10.31 7.02
N GLU A 56 6.75 -10.15 6.94
CA GLU A 56 7.51 -10.40 5.71
C GLU A 56 7.33 -11.83 5.22
N LYS A 57 7.39 -12.81 6.13
CA LYS A 57 7.10 -14.22 5.79
C LYS A 57 5.67 -14.44 5.32
N MET A 58 4.70 -13.77 5.94
CA MET A 58 3.29 -13.83 5.51
C MET A 58 3.11 -13.26 4.10
N VAL A 59 3.72 -12.11 3.80
CA VAL A 59 3.67 -11.52 2.44
C VAL A 59 4.32 -12.47 1.42
N ALA A 60 5.48 -13.03 1.73
CA ALA A 60 6.15 -13.99 0.86
C ALA A 60 5.29 -15.24 0.59
N TYR A 61 4.63 -15.77 1.62
CA TYR A 61 3.70 -16.88 1.49
C TYR A 61 2.49 -16.52 0.61
N VAL A 62 1.87 -15.37 0.85
CA VAL A 62 0.71 -14.90 0.06
C VAL A 62 1.08 -14.78 -1.42
N ARG A 63 2.26 -14.28 -1.75
CA ARG A 63 2.73 -14.19 -3.14
C ARG A 63 2.94 -15.53 -3.81
N GLN A 64 3.30 -16.57 -3.06
CA GLN A 64 3.37 -17.92 -3.59
C GLN A 64 1.98 -18.48 -3.88
N CYS A 65 1.00 -18.18 -3.04
CA CYS A 65 -0.36 -18.64 -3.19
C CYS A 65 -1.16 -17.84 -4.24
N PHE A 66 -0.91 -16.54 -4.34
CA PHE A 66 -1.69 -15.55 -5.10
C PHE A 66 -0.75 -14.65 -5.92
N PRO A 67 -0.05 -15.18 -6.94
CA PRO A 67 1.05 -14.47 -7.61
C PRO A 67 0.62 -13.22 -8.37
N THR A 68 -0.66 -13.11 -8.74
CA THR A 68 -1.23 -11.95 -9.46
C THR A 68 -1.91 -10.95 -8.53
N ALA A 69 -2.17 -11.31 -7.28
CA ALA A 69 -2.85 -10.43 -6.34
C ALA A 69 -1.91 -9.37 -5.76
N ALA A 70 -2.41 -8.15 -5.64
CA ALA A 70 -1.77 -7.13 -4.82
C ALA A 70 -1.84 -7.52 -3.34
N VAL A 71 -0.83 -7.14 -2.55
CA VAL A 71 -0.82 -7.36 -1.10
C VAL A 71 -0.85 -6.02 -0.39
N LEU A 72 -1.81 -5.87 0.52
CA LEU A 72 -1.97 -4.69 1.36
C LEU A 72 -1.84 -5.08 2.84
N VAL A 73 -0.90 -4.48 3.54
CA VAL A 73 -0.79 -4.56 5.01
C VAL A 73 -1.57 -3.40 5.62
N LEU A 74 -2.61 -3.71 6.39
CA LEU A 74 -3.29 -2.72 7.22
C LEU A 74 -2.53 -2.57 8.52
N GLY A 75 -2.06 -1.36 8.81
CA GLY A 75 -1.52 -1.00 10.10
C GLY A 75 -2.55 -1.18 11.22
N VAL A 76 -2.08 -1.35 12.45
CA VAL A 76 -2.98 -1.50 13.61
C VAL A 76 -3.94 -0.33 13.73
N SER A 77 -5.14 -0.62 14.26
CA SER A 77 -6.12 0.40 14.59
C SER A 77 -5.69 1.27 15.78
N ASP A 78 -6.33 2.41 15.93
CA ASP A 78 -6.20 3.18 17.17
C ASP A 78 -6.78 2.39 18.35
N ARG A 79 -6.19 2.59 19.52
CA ARG A 79 -6.54 1.93 20.77
C ARG A 79 -6.12 2.79 21.94
N SER A 80 -6.96 2.84 22.97
CA SER A 80 -6.61 3.47 24.25
C SER A 80 -6.52 2.42 25.34
N VAL A 81 -5.69 2.71 26.34
CA VAL A 81 -5.49 1.89 27.53
C VAL A 81 -5.96 2.67 28.75
N LYS A 82 -6.46 1.97 29.75
CA LYS A 82 -6.88 2.57 31.00
C LYS A 82 -5.66 2.91 31.85
N THR A 83 -5.57 4.16 32.27
CA THR A 83 -4.56 4.70 33.21
C THR A 83 -5.28 5.26 34.46
N ASP A 84 -4.53 5.76 35.43
CA ASP A 84 -5.08 6.45 36.59
C ASP A 84 -5.79 7.78 36.20
N ALA A 85 -5.39 8.39 35.08
CA ALA A 85 -5.99 9.61 34.54
C ALA A 85 -7.20 9.36 33.64
N GLY A 86 -7.49 8.11 33.29
CA GLY A 86 -8.57 7.74 32.38
C GLY A 86 -8.12 6.84 31.25
N PHE A 87 -8.71 7.00 30.06
CA PHE A 87 -8.26 6.29 28.88
C PHE A 87 -7.30 7.16 28.07
N GLU A 88 -6.11 6.64 27.75
CA GLU A 88 -5.10 7.33 26.98
C GLU A 88 -4.67 6.50 25.76
N PRO A 89 -4.28 7.14 24.65
CA PRO A 89 -3.76 6.41 23.46
C PRO A 89 -2.61 5.49 23.86
N MET A 90 -2.62 4.27 23.34
CA MET A 90 -1.58 3.28 23.63
C MET A 90 -0.24 3.71 23.02
N ASP A 91 0.80 3.80 23.83
CA ASP A 91 2.16 4.23 23.47
C ASP A 91 2.86 3.30 22.46
N ALA A 92 2.49 2.02 22.45
CA ALA A 92 3.04 1.02 21.54
C ALA A 92 2.62 1.21 20.06
N ILE A 93 1.55 1.96 19.78
CA ILE A 93 0.99 2.10 18.41
C ILE A 93 1.99 2.69 17.41
N PRO A 94 2.66 3.84 17.68
CA PRO A 94 3.62 4.41 16.73
C PRO A 94 4.76 3.45 16.39
N HIS A 95 5.24 2.71 17.38
CA HIS A 95 6.28 1.71 17.19
C HIS A 95 5.80 0.58 16.29
N MET A 96 4.65 0.00 16.60
CA MET A 96 4.05 -1.08 15.80
C MET A 96 3.83 -0.65 14.35
N LEU A 97 3.27 0.55 14.12
CA LEU A 97 3.05 1.08 12.78
C LEU A 97 4.36 1.24 12.00
N GLY A 98 5.44 1.70 12.66
CA GLY A 98 6.76 1.79 12.04
C GLY A 98 7.29 0.43 11.58
N TYR A 99 7.18 -0.60 12.41
CA TYR A 99 7.58 -1.96 12.05
C TYR A 99 6.70 -2.59 10.96
N GLN A 100 5.39 -2.35 10.98
CA GLN A 100 4.49 -2.83 9.94
C GLN A 100 4.75 -2.16 8.59
N ARG A 101 4.99 -0.84 8.59
CA ARG A 101 5.37 -0.08 7.40
C ARG A 101 6.69 -0.60 6.82
N GLY A 102 7.73 -0.73 7.64
CA GLY A 102 9.03 -1.25 7.21
C GLY A 102 8.94 -2.65 6.61
N ALA A 103 8.17 -3.56 7.21
CA ALA A 103 7.95 -4.91 6.67
C ALA A 103 7.21 -4.87 5.30
N ALA A 104 6.24 -3.98 5.14
CA ALA A 104 5.55 -3.79 3.87
C ALA A 104 6.51 -3.25 2.79
N GLU A 105 7.31 -2.22 3.12
CA GLU A 105 8.31 -1.63 2.23
C GLU A 105 9.37 -2.66 1.81
N ASN A 106 9.94 -3.40 2.76
CA ASN A 106 10.94 -4.45 2.50
C ASN A 106 10.42 -5.54 1.55
N THR A 107 9.13 -5.79 1.59
CA THR A 107 8.50 -6.82 0.75
C THR A 107 7.82 -6.25 -0.50
N GLY A 108 7.78 -4.92 -0.68
CA GLY A 108 7.06 -4.27 -1.78
C GLY A 108 5.54 -4.49 -1.70
N ALA A 109 4.99 -4.72 -0.51
CA ALA A 109 3.55 -4.70 -0.25
C ALA A 109 3.09 -3.24 -0.03
N ALA A 110 1.83 -2.95 -0.33
CA ALA A 110 1.23 -1.68 0.04
C ALA A 110 1.01 -1.62 1.57
N PHE A 111 1.07 -0.43 2.14
CA PHE A 111 0.78 -0.19 3.55
C PHE A 111 -0.27 0.92 3.70
N TRP A 112 -1.26 0.69 4.59
CA TRP A 112 -2.24 1.71 4.94
C TRP A 112 -2.38 1.82 6.46
N PRO A 113 -2.16 3.02 7.06
CA PRO A 113 -2.15 3.21 8.51
C PRO A 113 -3.58 3.37 9.04
N THR A 114 -4.22 2.29 9.45
CA THR A 114 -5.60 2.29 10.00
C THR A 114 -5.75 3.25 11.18
N CYS A 115 -4.75 3.31 12.07
CA CYS A 115 -4.75 4.24 13.21
C CYS A 115 -4.86 5.71 12.77
N ASP A 116 -4.10 6.11 11.75
CA ASP A 116 -4.10 7.51 11.27
C ASP A 116 -5.46 7.86 10.66
N ALA A 117 -6.06 6.94 9.92
CA ALA A 117 -7.43 7.10 9.40
C ALA A 117 -8.47 7.22 10.54
N MET A 118 -8.34 6.43 11.59
CA MET A 118 -9.23 6.55 12.76
C MET A 118 -9.02 7.88 13.47
N ARG A 119 -7.77 8.33 13.61
CA ARG A 119 -7.44 9.62 14.26
C ARG A 119 -7.93 10.81 13.46
N SER A 120 -7.95 10.76 12.14
CA SER A 120 -8.57 11.80 11.30
C SER A 120 -10.10 11.91 11.51
N LEU A 121 -10.72 10.85 12.03
CA LEU A 121 -12.13 10.79 12.41
C LEU A 121 -12.37 11.06 13.91
N GLY A 122 -11.36 11.52 14.65
CA GLY A 122 -11.42 11.86 16.06
C GLY A 122 -10.84 10.82 17.02
N GLY A 123 -10.27 9.72 16.49
CA GLY A 123 -9.60 8.68 17.27
C GLY A 123 -10.54 7.80 18.07
N MET A 124 -9.95 6.91 18.89
CA MET A 124 -10.72 5.91 19.64
C MET A 124 -11.72 6.53 20.61
N GLU A 125 -11.41 7.65 21.23
CA GLU A 125 -12.35 8.34 22.13
C GLU A 125 -13.63 8.76 21.41
N GLN A 126 -13.50 9.38 20.23
CA GLN A 126 -14.64 9.78 19.43
C GLN A 126 -15.42 8.58 18.90
N PHE A 127 -14.72 7.48 18.57
CA PHE A 127 -15.36 6.25 18.16
C PHE A 127 -16.22 5.66 19.27
N VAL A 128 -15.76 5.68 20.52
CA VAL A 128 -16.54 5.22 21.67
C VAL A 128 -17.71 6.17 21.94
N ALA A 129 -17.48 7.48 21.92
CA ALA A 129 -18.52 8.48 22.16
C ALA A 129 -19.67 8.39 21.13
N ASN A 130 -19.34 8.09 19.87
CA ASN A 130 -20.32 7.95 18.80
C ASN A 130 -20.95 6.53 18.73
N GLY A 131 -20.60 5.61 19.63
CA GLY A 131 -21.06 4.23 19.58
C GLY A 131 -20.51 3.43 18.40
N TRP A 132 -19.34 3.80 17.87
CA TRP A 132 -18.64 3.10 16.78
C TRP A 132 -17.57 2.12 17.28
N ALA A 133 -17.27 2.15 18.56
CA ALA A 133 -16.39 1.22 19.25
C ALA A 133 -16.99 0.78 20.59
N GLY A 134 -16.46 -0.31 21.13
CA GLY A 134 -16.78 -0.79 22.47
C GLY A 134 -16.19 0.10 23.57
N LYS A 135 -16.80 0.08 24.77
CA LYS A 135 -16.30 0.78 25.96
C LYS A 135 -14.95 0.25 26.48
N ASP A 136 -14.39 -0.76 25.80
CA ASP A 136 -13.05 -1.27 26.02
C ASP A 136 -11.97 -0.44 25.31
N TYR A 137 -12.37 0.55 24.54
CA TYR A 137 -11.49 1.45 23.77
C TYR A 137 -10.49 0.70 22.87
N THR A 138 -10.90 -0.47 22.40
CA THR A 138 -10.06 -1.35 21.57
C THR A 138 -10.79 -1.86 20.34
N HIS A 139 -12.02 -2.36 20.51
CA HIS A 139 -12.74 -3.04 19.45
C HIS A 139 -13.78 -2.12 18.79
N ILE A 140 -13.57 -1.84 17.52
CA ILE A 140 -14.56 -1.17 16.70
C ILE A 140 -15.70 -2.13 16.37
N ASN A 141 -16.92 -1.61 16.33
CA ASN A 141 -18.08 -2.37 15.88
C ASN A 141 -18.34 -2.18 14.38
N TYR A 142 -19.45 -2.72 13.87
CA TYR A 142 -19.79 -2.64 12.45
C TYR A 142 -19.89 -1.18 11.94
N ALA A 143 -20.46 -0.27 12.72
CA ALA A 143 -20.59 1.13 12.33
C ALA A 143 -19.22 1.86 12.24
N GLY A 144 -18.30 1.57 13.17
CA GLY A 144 -16.93 2.03 13.14
C GLY A 144 -16.14 1.41 11.98
N GLY A 145 -16.28 0.10 11.79
CA GLY A 145 -15.66 -0.63 10.69
C GLY A 145 -16.04 -0.08 9.31
N ARG A 146 -17.30 0.29 9.12
CA ARG A 146 -17.76 0.94 7.87
C ARG A 146 -17.03 2.25 7.60
N ARG A 147 -16.80 3.08 8.62
CA ARG A 147 -16.08 4.37 8.45
C ARG A 147 -14.63 4.16 8.06
N VAL A 148 -13.96 3.24 8.74
CA VAL A 148 -12.59 2.86 8.41
C VAL A 148 -12.51 2.29 7.00
N ALA A 149 -13.46 1.43 6.61
CA ALA A 149 -13.51 0.87 5.27
C ALA A 149 -13.72 1.94 4.19
N TRP A 150 -14.59 2.93 4.42
CA TRP A 150 -14.75 4.04 3.47
C TRP A 150 -13.47 4.86 3.33
N SER A 151 -12.78 5.17 4.44
CA SER A 151 -11.49 5.87 4.37
C SER A 151 -10.44 5.08 3.58
N LEU A 152 -10.44 3.75 3.70
CA LEU A 152 -9.57 2.90 2.90
C LEU A 152 -9.94 2.92 1.41
N VAL A 153 -11.21 2.83 1.08
CA VAL A 153 -11.70 2.89 -0.30
C VAL A 153 -11.34 4.22 -0.94
N ASP A 154 -11.54 5.33 -0.22
CA ASP A 154 -11.18 6.67 -0.68
C ASP A 154 -9.66 6.78 -0.94
N ALA A 155 -8.82 6.22 -0.07
CA ALA A 155 -7.37 6.19 -0.25
C ALA A 155 -6.94 5.36 -1.48
N ILE A 156 -7.57 4.20 -1.69
CA ILE A 156 -7.31 3.36 -2.88
C ILE A 156 -7.71 4.11 -4.15
N ASN A 157 -8.88 4.74 -4.17
CA ASN A 157 -9.36 5.49 -5.32
C ASN A 157 -8.46 6.70 -5.64
N ALA A 158 -8.03 7.44 -4.61
CA ALA A 158 -7.09 8.55 -4.79
C ALA A 158 -5.75 8.08 -5.38
N GLY A 159 -5.17 7.01 -4.83
CA GLY A 159 -3.94 6.43 -5.35
C GLY A 159 -4.06 5.90 -6.77
N ALA A 160 -5.18 5.28 -7.12
CA ALA A 160 -5.46 4.81 -8.47
C ALA A 160 -5.57 5.99 -9.45
N TYR A 161 -6.24 7.07 -9.07
CA TYR A 161 -6.35 8.28 -9.87
C TYR A 161 -4.98 8.93 -10.11
N GLU A 162 -4.17 9.11 -9.07
CA GLU A 162 -2.82 9.64 -9.17
C GLU A 162 -1.92 8.79 -10.07
N ALA A 163 -1.97 7.47 -9.93
CA ALA A 163 -1.21 6.55 -10.77
C ALA A 163 -1.63 6.66 -12.25
N HIS A 164 -2.93 6.76 -12.53
CA HIS A 164 -3.44 6.94 -13.89
C HIS A 164 -2.96 8.28 -14.48
N ALA A 165 -3.07 9.38 -13.73
CA ALA A 165 -2.61 10.70 -14.16
C ALA A 165 -1.10 10.72 -14.44
N ALA A 166 -0.29 10.09 -13.59
CA ALA A 166 1.15 9.97 -13.77
C ALA A 166 1.51 9.13 -15.01
N ALA A 167 0.81 8.01 -15.24
CA ALA A 167 1.01 7.17 -16.42
C ALA A 167 0.67 7.93 -17.73
N GLU A 168 -0.40 8.69 -17.73
CA GLU A 168 -0.80 9.51 -18.87
C GLU A 168 0.21 10.63 -19.15
N ALA A 169 0.67 11.33 -18.13
CA ALA A 169 1.73 12.34 -18.26
C ALA A 169 3.04 11.73 -18.83
N ALA A 170 3.43 10.55 -18.34
CA ALA A 170 4.60 9.84 -18.86
C ALA A 170 4.41 9.38 -20.32
N ARG A 171 3.20 9.02 -20.71
CA ARG A 171 2.86 8.67 -22.10
C ARG A 171 3.01 9.89 -23.01
N ILE A 172 2.46 11.03 -22.62
CA ILE A 172 2.55 12.28 -23.38
C ILE A 172 4.01 12.70 -23.54
N ARG A 173 4.80 12.62 -22.45
CA ARG A 173 6.22 12.95 -22.48
C ARG A 173 6.99 12.09 -23.49
N ARG A 174 6.80 10.78 -23.45
CA ARG A 174 7.44 9.85 -24.40
C ARG A 174 7.06 10.13 -25.85
N GLN A 175 5.80 10.48 -26.11
CA GLN A 175 5.35 10.84 -27.44
C GLN A 175 6.01 12.15 -27.95
N ALA A 176 6.15 13.15 -27.08
CA ALA A 176 6.84 14.39 -27.39
C ALA A 176 8.33 14.17 -27.70
N GLU A 177 9.01 13.37 -26.86
CA GLU A 177 10.41 13.00 -27.08
C GLU A 177 10.60 12.26 -28.41
N GLN A 178 9.72 11.32 -28.74
CA GLN A 178 9.74 10.59 -30.01
C GLN A 178 9.53 11.51 -31.20
N ALA A 179 8.58 12.45 -31.12
CA ALA A 179 8.33 13.42 -32.17
C ALA A 179 9.55 14.33 -32.44
N VAL A 180 10.27 14.73 -31.40
CA VAL A 180 11.52 15.48 -31.53
C VAL A 180 12.59 14.65 -32.24
N LEU A 181 12.79 13.39 -31.82
CA LEU A 181 13.74 12.48 -32.46
C LEU A 181 13.43 12.24 -33.94
N ASP A 182 12.16 12.06 -34.27
CA ASP A 182 11.73 11.85 -35.65
C ASP A 182 11.93 13.13 -36.50
N SER A 183 11.69 14.30 -35.90
CA SER A 183 11.99 15.59 -36.55
C SER A 183 13.49 15.75 -36.85
N LEU A 184 14.34 15.41 -35.88
CA LEU A 184 15.82 15.45 -36.05
C LEU A 184 16.28 14.46 -37.13
N ARG A 185 15.71 13.24 -37.15
CA ARG A 185 16.00 12.24 -38.19
C ARG A 185 15.61 12.74 -39.60
N ARG A 186 14.43 13.34 -39.75
CA ARG A 186 14.01 13.93 -41.03
C ARG A 186 14.96 15.02 -41.52
N ARG A 187 15.34 15.95 -40.62
CA ARG A 187 16.28 17.03 -40.97
C ARG A 187 17.67 16.49 -41.33
N ARG A 188 18.11 15.37 -40.73
CA ARG A 188 19.37 14.70 -41.10
C ARG A 188 19.26 14.10 -42.50
N ILE A 189 18.20 13.38 -42.80
CA ILE A 189 17.95 12.78 -44.12
C ILE A 189 17.86 13.86 -45.18
N GLU A 190 17.12 14.95 -44.94
CA GLU A 190 17.03 16.08 -45.88
C GLU A 190 18.40 16.72 -46.14
N ARG A 191 19.24 16.85 -45.15
CA ARG A 191 20.60 17.36 -45.26
C ARG A 191 21.50 16.45 -46.08
N ASP A 192 21.40 15.15 -45.86
CA ASP A 192 22.21 14.14 -46.56
C ASP A 192 21.77 13.96 -48.04
N LEU A 193 20.57 14.39 -48.37
CA LEU A 193 20.01 14.38 -49.74
C LEU A 193 20.36 15.62 -50.60
N ILE A 194 20.98 16.67 -50.02
CA ILE A 194 21.41 17.86 -50.77
C ILE A 194 22.80 17.63 -51.33
N PRO A 195 22.97 17.40 -52.67
CA PRO A 195 24.29 17.18 -53.24
C PRO A 195 25.12 18.48 -53.22
N GLY A 196 26.28 18.48 -52.61
CA GLY A 196 27.29 19.54 -52.81
C GLY A 196 27.61 20.41 -51.60
N ILE A 197 27.19 20.12 -50.37
CA ILE A 197 27.66 20.83 -49.18
C ILE A 197 28.83 20.04 -48.58
N PRO A 198 30.05 20.60 -48.51
CA PRO A 198 31.18 19.91 -47.87
C PRO A 198 30.91 19.70 -46.36
N PRO A 199 31.37 18.58 -45.77
CA PRO A 199 31.11 18.26 -44.34
C PRO A 199 31.65 19.29 -43.35
N GLU A 200 32.59 20.15 -43.77
CA GLU A 200 33.21 21.16 -42.91
C GLU A 200 32.30 22.36 -42.56
N THR A 201 31.25 22.61 -43.37
CA THR A 201 30.25 23.69 -43.13
C THR A 201 29.16 23.28 -42.14
N LEU A 202 29.11 22.03 -41.73
CA LEU A 202 28.03 21.43 -40.93
C LEU A 202 28.24 21.53 -39.41
N ASN A 203 29.43 21.95 -38.96
CA ASN A 203 29.80 22.06 -37.54
C ASN A 203 29.90 23.51 -37.03
N ALA A 204 29.40 24.49 -37.71
CA ALA A 204 29.39 25.86 -37.21
C ALA A 204 28.32 26.00 -36.10
N PRO A 205 28.67 26.48 -34.88
CA PRO A 205 27.71 26.75 -33.85
C PRO A 205 26.74 27.85 -34.29
N LEU A 206 25.44 27.61 -34.18
CA LEU A 206 24.43 28.65 -34.36
C LEU A 206 24.66 29.76 -33.32
N LYS A 207 24.94 30.96 -33.79
CA LYS A 207 25.03 32.18 -32.99
C LYS A 207 23.64 32.61 -32.54
#